data_a8534231439a3ae10a4209e9079c12c1
#
_entry.id   a8534231439a3ae10a4209e9079c12c1
#
_cell.length_a   1.000
_cell.length_b   1.000
_cell.length_c   1.000
_cell.angle_alpha   90.00
_cell.angle_beta   90.00
_cell.angle_gamma   90.00
#
_symmetry.space_group_name_H-M   'P 1'
#
loop_
_entity.id
_entity.type
_entity.pdbx_description
1 polymer ?
#
loop_
_entity_poly.entity_id
_entity_poly.type
_entity_poly.pdbx_seq_one_letter_code
_entity_poly.pdbx_strand_id
1 'polypeptide(L)'
;MLSGGWIQRGLFQKIDECVKADDGQRYIRGGPRFHIALDNLRVKACIMSCGALCPGINVVIRELVMALRYNYGVAEIYGIKWGFLGFTKKDCWVKLDPEDIKEIHLLGGTVLGTSRSGFEGEEISREVIKRNINMIFFIGGDGTHRGIKELSKIFKEKKKKIILVGIPKSIDNDMPIIDKSFGLESAIQESVRTIRAANVEANCNLNGIGLVKLFGRSSGFVAMLSTLAARDVNICLIPEVPFNLYGENGLLDFIFQRIQIKEHCVIVVSDGARFSVKDYKTTNGRPVEDIGLIIKKEIIKKSEELGIEVNLKYMDPTYVVRAVPANEYDCNLCAKLAESAVHCAFAGYTNFSIGMINNKPCMIPLDKMCGKCERKIEFNSDDYLMLLASTGQPSFYPEEGSQKDTKKDEKEQDKNSDKNSDKSSDKNSDKNKDDSSLKSDDDNGENIFNFH
;
A
#
# COMPACT_ATOMS: atom_id res chain seq x y z
N MET A 1 39.73 16.27 -4.26
CA MET A 1 39.97 15.30 -3.19
C MET A 1 39.04 15.65 -2.02
N LEU A 2 37.84 15.13 -2.01
CA LEU A 2 37.01 15.03 -0.82
C LEU A 2 37.06 13.57 -0.40
N SER A 3 38.24 13.19 0.11
CA SER A 3 38.45 11.88 0.71
C SER A 3 37.64 11.78 1.99
N GLY A 4 36.68 10.89 2.02
CA GLY A 4 36.36 10.10 3.22
C GLY A 4 35.99 10.81 4.52
N GLY A 5 35.49 12.04 4.52
CA GLY A 5 35.35 12.84 5.73
C GLY A 5 34.01 12.73 6.49
N TRP A 6 32.97 12.06 5.96
CA TRP A 6 31.63 12.16 6.54
C TRP A 6 31.16 10.91 7.29
N ILE A 7 31.96 9.87 7.34
CA ILE A 7 31.65 8.75 8.22
C ILE A 7 32.29 9.05 9.57
N GLN A 8 31.61 9.81 10.40
CA GLN A 8 32.08 10.11 11.76
C GLN A 8 32.28 8.82 12.54
N ARG A 9 33.44 8.72 13.20
CA ARG A 9 33.72 7.63 14.16
C ARG A 9 32.62 7.62 15.22
N GLY A 10 31.86 6.53 15.29
CA GLY A 10 30.75 6.36 16.24
C GLY A 10 29.38 6.13 15.62
N LEU A 11 29.17 6.42 14.32
CA LEU A 11 27.91 6.16 13.62
C LEU A 11 27.77 4.73 13.09
N PHE A 12 28.84 3.92 13.16
CA PHE A 12 28.80 2.54 12.67
C PHE A 12 28.02 1.64 13.61
N GLN A 13 27.05 0.94 13.07
CA GLN A 13 26.34 -0.09 13.80
C GLN A 13 27.18 -1.36 13.86
N LYS A 14 27.10 -2.08 14.99
CA LYS A 14 27.66 -3.42 15.09
C LYS A 14 27.01 -4.31 14.01
N ILE A 15 27.83 -5.13 13.35
CA ILE A 15 27.43 -5.98 12.23
C ILE A 15 26.24 -6.90 12.58
N ASP A 16 26.10 -7.28 13.85
CA ASP A 16 25.16 -8.28 14.35
C ASP A 16 24.01 -7.70 15.19
N GLU A 17 23.77 -6.39 15.15
CA GLU A 17 22.64 -5.83 15.86
C GLU A 17 21.33 -6.24 15.17
N CYS A 18 20.55 -7.09 15.86
CA CYS A 18 19.26 -7.56 15.40
C CYS A 18 18.12 -6.99 16.25
N VAL A 19 17.00 -6.70 15.61
CA VAL A 19 15.77 -6.29 16.25
C VAL A 19 14.79 -7.46 16.20
N LYS A 20 14.17 -7.78 17.34
CA LYS A 20 13.12 -8.81 17.41
C LYS A 20 11.80 -8.18 16.96
N ALA A 21 11.11 -8.80 16.04
CA ALA A 21 9.79 -8.41 15.58
C ALA A 21 8.69 -9.20 16.32
N ASP A 22 7.44 -8.78 16.15
CA ASP A 22 6.26 -9.43 16.75
C ASP A 22 6.05 -10.87 16.25
N ASP A 23 6.53 -11.20 15.06
CA ASP A 23 6.57 -12.57 14.52
C ASP A 23 7.58 -13.49 15.23
N GLY A 24 8.25 -12.99 16.27
CA GLY A 24 9.27 -13.68 17.04
C GLY A 24 10.64 -13.80 16.37
N GLN A 25 10.77 -13.37 15.11
CA GLN A 25 12.03 -13.41 14.36
C GLN A 25 12.93 -12.21 14.67
N ARG A 26 14.20 -12.34 14.29
CA ARG A 26 15.19 -11.26 14.43
C ARG A 26 15.62 -10.80 13.05
N TYR A 27 15.59 -9.48 12.86
CA TYR A 27 15.97 -8.83 11.61
C TYR A 27 17.22 -7.96 11.83
N ILE A 28 18.13 -8.01 10.87
CA ILE A 28 19.36 -7.23 10.94
C ILE A 28 19.03 -5.75 10.80
N ARG A 29 19.54 -4.94 11.72
CA ARG A 29 19.34 -3.50 11.71
C ARG A 29 19.96 -2.86 10.46
N GLY A 30 19.20 -1.99 9.79
CA GLY A 30 19.66 -1.15 8.69
C GLY A 30 20.53 0.02 9.18
N GLY A 31 21.38 0.54 8.30
CA GLY A 31 22.22 1.70 8.59
C GLY A 31 23.68 1.53 8.16
N PRO A 32 24.53 2.50 8.42
CA PRO A 32 25.92 2.52 7.96
C PRO A 32 26.75 1.38 8.54
N ARG A 33 27.66 0.84 7.71
CA ARG A 33 28.62 -0.21 8.08
C ARG A 33 30.05 0.29 7.93
N PHE A 34 30.95 -0.26 8.74
CA PHE A 34 32.38 0.07 8.64
C PHE A 34 32.99 -0.43 7.32
N HIS A 35 32.57 -1.61 6.87
CA HIS A 35 33.03 -2.19 5.61
C HIS A 35 32.05 -1.90 4.49
N ILE A 36 32.57 -1.39 3.38
CA ILE A 36 31.86 -1.13 2.14
C ILE A 36 32.32 -2.18 1.11
N ALA A 37 31.35 -2.91 0.55
CA ALA A 37 31.62 -4.00 -0.39
C ALA A 37 31.75 -3.53 -1.85
N LEU A 38 31.32 -2.32 -2.16
CA LEU A 38 31.29 -1.77 -3.52
C LEU A 38 32.31 -0.63 -3.69
N ASP A 39 32.99 -0.62 -4.84
CA ASP A 39 33.77 0.54 -5.28
C ASP A 39 32.81 1.64 -5.74
N ASN A 40 32.64 2.67 -4.93
CA ASN A 40 31.70 3.76 -5.13
C ASN A 40 31.93 4.55 -6.44
N LEU A 41 33.17 4.63 -6.93
CA LEU A 41 33.51 5.37 -8.15
C LEU A 41 32.95 4.73 -9.44
N ARG A 42 32.61 3.45 -9.40
CA ARG A 42 32.14 2.67 -10.57
C ARG A 42 30.68 2.29 -10.50
N VAL A 43 29.98 2.67 -9.41
CA VAL A 43 28.60 2.28 -9.21
C VAL A 43 27.65 3.14 -10.04
N LYS A 44 26.72 2.47 -10.73
CA LYS A 44 25.55 3.08 -11.37
C LYS A 44 24.30 2.61 -10.63
N ALA A 45 23.51 3.56 -10.15
CA ALA A 45 22.29 3.29 -9.41
C ALA A 45 21.04 3.63 -10.24
N CYS A 46 19.97 2.90 -9.97
CA CYS A 46 18.67 3.12 -10.59
C CYS A 46 17.57 3.20 -9.51
N ILE A 47 16.62 4.12 -9.68
CA ILE A 47 15.48 4.33 -8.77
C ILE A 47 14.19 4.25 -9.57
N MET A 48 13.20 3.52 -9.05
CA MET A 48 11.90 3.32 -9.69
C MET A 48 10.77 3.37 -8.65
N SER A 49 9.66 4.03 -9.00
CA SER A 49 8.42 4.00 -8.22
C SER A 49 7.30 3.30 -8.98
N CYS A 50 6.51 2.46 -8.29
CA CYS A 50 5.45 1.66 -8.89
C CYS A 50 4.20 1.58 -8.00
N GLY A 51 3.03 1.43 -8.62
CA GLY A 51 1.75 1.27 -7.93
C GLY A 51 1.01 2.59 -7.68
N ALA A 52 0.02 2.59 -6.78
CA ALA A 52 -0.77 3.78 -6.47
C ALA A 52 0.08 4.91 -5.87
N LEU A 53 -0.37 6.15 -6.03
CA LEU A 53 0.26 7.30 -5.37
C LEU A 53 0.17 7.18 -3.85
N CYS A 54 1.16 7.73 -3.19
CA CYS A 54 1.27 7.76 -1.74
C CYS A 54 2.11 9.00 -1.34
N PRO A 55 1.74 9.77 -0.34
CA PRO A 55 2.57 10.85 0.15
C PRO A 55 3.96 10.33 0.55
N GLY A 56 5.02 11.04 0.19
CA GLY A 56 6.40 10.68 0.55
C GLY A 56 7.22 10.00 -0.56
N ILE A 57 6.63 9.59 -1.69
CA ILE A 57 7.41 8.96 -2.79
C ILE A 57 8.55 9.88 -3.24
N ASN A 58 8.27 11.17 -3.45
CA ASN A 58 9.28 12.14 -3.86
C ASN A 58 10.35 12.36 -2.79
N VAL A 59 9.99 12.30 -1.51
CA VAL A 59 10.96 12.35 -0.41
C VAL A 59 11.92 11.18 -0.49
N VAL A 60 11.40 9.95 -0.65
CA VAL A 60 12.25 8.76 -0.81
C VAL A 60 13.17 8.86 -2.01
N ILE A 61 12.66 9.32 -3.18
CA ILE A 61 13.48 9.50 -4.39
C ILE A 61 14.61 10.50 -4.11
N ARG A 62 14.28 11.67 -3.53
CA ARG A 62 15.26 12.70 -3.18
C ARG A 62 16.33 12.16 -2.23
N GLU A 63 15.94 11.57 -1.12
CA GLU A 63 16.88 11.10 -0.11
C GLU A 63 17.76 9.95 -0.60
N LEU A 64 17.24 9.08 -1.46
CA LEU A 64 18.08 8.08 -2.16
C LEU A 64 19.17 8.74 -3.00
N VAL A 65 18.81 9.74 -3.81
CA VAL A 65 19.78 10.44 -4.66
C VAL A 65 20.79 11.22 -3.82
N MET A 66 20.33 11.92 -2.77
CA MET A 66 21.22 12.69 -1.87
C MET A 66 22.20 11.74 -1.15
N ALA A 67 21.71 10.62 -0.60
CA ALA A 67 22.57 9.63 0.05
C ALA A 67 23.57 8.98 -0.93
N LEU A 68 23.11 8.59 -2.12
CA LEU A 68 23.99 8.03 -3.15
C LEU A 68 25.07 9.02 -3.58
N ARG A 69 24.71 10.27 -3.77
CA ARG A 69 25.64 11.31 -4.27
C ARG A 69 26.60 11.81 -3.21
N TYR A 70 26.08 12.22 -2.05
CA TYR A 70 26.88 12.88 -1.04
C TYR A 70 27.56 11.95 -0.05
N ASN A 71 26.92 10.82 0.30
CA ASN A 71 27.55 9.87 1.23
C ASN A 71 28.51 8.92 0.52
N TYR A 72 28.20 8.55 -0.73
CA TYR A 72 28.97 7.53 -1.47
C TYR A 72 29.60 8.01 -2.78
N GLY A 73 29.36 9.23 -3.23
CA GLY A 73 29.99 9.81 -4.43
C GLY A 73 29.55 9.17 -5.74
N VAL A 74 28.37 8.53 -5.79
CA VAL A 74 27.85 7.91 -7.02
C VAL A 74 27.59 8.97 -8.08
N ALA A 75 28.26 8.84 -9.24
CA ALA A 75 28.19 9.80 -10.33
C ALA A 75 26.98 9.62 -11.26
N GLU A 76 26.56 8.36 -11.45
CA GLU A 76 25.49 8.01 -12.37
C GLU A 76 24.29 7.42 -11.63
N ILE A 77 23.26 8.25 -11.48
CA ILE A 77 21.99 7.88 -10.84
C ILE A 77 20.87 8.09 -11.85
N TYR A 78 20.09 7.05 -12.11
CA TYR A 78 19.00 7.05 -13.07
C TYR A 78 17.65 6.86 -12.38
N GLY A 79 16.66 7.64 -12.78
CA GLY A 79 15.26 7.42 -12.48
C GLY A 79 14.55 6.71 -13.62
N ILE A 80 13.72 5.74 -13.33
CA ILE A 80 12.88 5.07 -14.32
C ILE A 80 11.47 5.64 -14.26
N LYS A 81 11.05 6.28 -15.33
CA LYS A 81 9.67 6.78 -15.47
C LYS A 81 8.70 5.62 -15.69
N TRP A 82 7.49 5.76 -15.14
CA TRP A 82 6.37 4.85 -15.35
C TRP A 82 6.58 3.42 -14.84
N GLY A 83 7.29 3.25 -13.73
CA GLY A 83 7.46 1.97 -13.06
C GLY A 83 8.19 0.93 -13.90
N PHE A 84 7.75 -0.34 -13.82
CA PHE A 84 8.37 -1.42 -14.59
C PHE A 84 8.33 -1.22 -16.10
N LEU A 85 7.26 -0.59 -16.61
CA LEU A 85 7.09 -0.31 -18.03
C LEU A 85 8.25 0.53 -18.62
N GLY A 86 8.83 1.41 -17.80
CA GLY A 86 9.88 2.32 -18.25
C GLY A 86 11.22 1.68 -18.47
N PHE A 87 11.49 0.51 -17.88
CA PHE A 87 12.79 -0.16 -18.07
C PHE A 87 13.08 -0.51 -19.52
N THR A 88 12.06 -0.90 -20.28
CA THR A 88 12.19 -1.32 -21.68
C THR A 88 12.15 -0.15 -22.67
N LYS A 89 11.82 1.06 -22.20
CA LYS A 89 11.71 2.25 -23.04
C LYS A 89 12.91 3.18 -22.82
N LYS A 90 13.64 3.50 -23.92
CA LYS A 90 14.86 4.31 -23.85
C LYS A 90 14.63 5.70 -23.23
N ASP A 91 13.55 6.35 -23.57
CA ASP A 91 13.25 7.73 -23.15
C ASP A 91 12.72 7.82 -21.69
N CYS A 92 12.50 6.68 -21.05
CA CYS A 92 12.07 6.61 -19.65
C CYS A 92 13.24 6.56 -18.65
N TRP A 93 14.49 6.46 -19.12
CA TRP A 93 15.70 6.50 -18.31
C TRP A 93 16.16 7.96 -18.19
N VAL A 94 15.89 8.59 -17.07
CA VAL A 94 16.26 9.98 -16.81
C VAL A 94 17.42 10.04 -15.82
N LYS A 95 18.42 10.86 -16.08
CA LYS A 95 19.49 11.09 -15.10
C LYS A 95 18.91 11.95 -13.97
N LEU A 96 19.21 11.58 -12.73
CA LEU A 96 18.83 12.32 -11.55
C LEU A 96 20.05 13.06 -11.00
N ASP A 97 20.00 14.38 -11.06
CA ASP A 97 21.00 15.24 -10.44
C ASP A 97 20.43 15.85 -9.15
N PRO A 98 21.22 15.96 -8.06
CA PRO A 98 20.77 16.60 -6.83
C PRO A 98 20.16 17.99 -6.99
N GLU A 99 20.70 18.80 -7.91
CA GLU A 99 20.17 20.15 -8.13
C GLU A 99 18.77 20.15 -8.74
N ASP A 100 18.49 19.20 -9.65
CA ASP A 100 17.19 19.11 -10.33
C ASP A 100 16.09 18.60 -9.38
N ILE A 101 16.47 17.88 -8.34
CA ILE A 101 15.51 17.22 -7.46
C ILE A 101 15.48 17.78 -6.02
N LYS A 102 16.22 18.84 -5.74
CA LYS A 102 16.38 19.37 -4.38
C LYS A 102 15.07 19.74 -3.68
N GLU A 103 14.06 20.14 -4.42
CA GLU A 103 12.77 20.61 -3.90
C GLU A 103 11.60 19.64 -4.12
N ILE A 104 11.82 18.48 -4.74
CA ILE A 104 10.72 17.56 -5.06
C ILE A 104 10.00 17.01 -3.82
N HIS A 105 10.62 17.04 -2.64
CA HIS A 105 10.01 16.64 -1.38
C HIS A 105 8.80 17.50 -0.98
N LEU A 106 8.72 18.73 -1.53
CA LEU A 106 7.59 19.65 -1.33
C LEU A 106 6.38 19.30 -2.23
N LEU A 107 6.56 18.37 -3.18
CA LEU A 107 5.56 18.02 -4.16
C LEU A 107 4.87 16.69 -3.80
N GLY A 108 3.56 16.64 -3.95
CA GLY A 108 2.82 15.41 -3.92
C GLY A 108 3.06 14.56 -5.17
N GLY A 109 2.55 13.32 -5.17
CA GLY A 109 2.70 12.41 -6.29
C GLY A 109 4.11 11.84 -6.46
N THR A 110 4.56 11.68 -7.71
CA THR A 110 5.92 11.19 -8.04
C THR A 110 6.46 11.82 -9.31
N VAL A 111 7.67 12.36 -9.25
CA VAL A 111 8.37 12.95 -10.42
C VAL A 111 8.77 11.90 -11.47
N LEU A 112 8.84 10.64 -11.09
CA LEU A 112 9.10 9.52 -11.99
C LEU A 112 7.83 8.95 -12.63
N GLY A 113 6.65 9.40 -12.19
CA GLY A 113 5.40 8.77 -12.57
C GLY A 113 5.28 7.34 -12.04
N THR A 114 4.20 6.67 -12.33
CA THR A 114 3.93 5.32 -11.84
C THR A 114 3.12 4.51 -12.84
N SER A 115 3.20 3.18 -12.76
CA SER A 115 2.38 2.22 -13.49
C SER A 115 2.09 1.02 -12.60
N ARG A 116 1.03 0.27 -12.93
CA ARG A 116 0.70 -1.02 -12.29
C ARG A 116 1.03 -2.22 -13.19
N SER A 117 1.48 -1.98 -14.41
CA SER A 117 1.74 -2.99 -15.45
C SER A 117 3.16 -2.87 -16.01
N GLY A 118 3.51 -3.74 -16.94
CA GLY A 118 4.76 -3.68 -17.70
C GLY A 118 5.94 -4.41 -17.05
N PHE A 119 5.67 -5.39 -16.17
CA PHE A 119 6.72 -6.26 -15.67
C PHE A 119 7.08 -7.34 -16.72
N GLU A 120 8.23 -7.18 -17.32
CA GLU A 120 8.83 -8.12 -18.29
C GLU A 120 10.26 -8.44 -17.83
N GLY A 121 10.39 -9.40 -16.90
CA GLY A 121 11.62 -9.67 -16.16
C GLY A 121 12.84 -9.89 -17.03
N GLU A 122 12.70 -10.67 -18.12
CA GLU A 122 13.81 -10.94 -19.05
C GLU A 122 14.28 -9.69 -19.79
N GLU A 123 13.36 -8.84 -20.24
CA GLU A 123 13.70 -7.61 -20.95
C GLU A 123 14.30 -6.58 -20.01
N ILE A 124 13.69 -6.41 -18.83
CA ILE A 124 14.22 -5.54 -17.76
C ILE A 124 15.65 -5.96 -17.43
N SER A 125 15.89 -7.26 -17.27
CA SER A 125 17.23 -7.75 -16.92
C SER A 125 18.25 -7.48 -18.05
N ARG A 126 17.85 -7.57 -19.33
CA ARG A 126 18.72 -7.24 -20.48
C ARG A 126 19.11 -5.76 -20.47
N GLU A 127 18.15 -4.85 -20.29
CA GLU A 127 18.42 -3.41 -20.28
C GLU A 127 19.27 -2.99 -19.08
N VAL A 128 19.04 -3.56 -17.91
CA VAL A 128 19.84 -3.33 -16.70
C VAL A 128 21.30 -3.75 -16.90
N ILE A 129 21.53 -4.95 -17.45
CA ILE A 129 22.88 -5.47 -17.74
C ILE A 129 23.55 -4.63 -18.83
N LYS A 130 22.87 -4.30 -19.92
CA LYS A 130 23.39 -3.50 -21.03
C LYS A 130 23.86 -2.11 -20.57
N ARG A 131 23.20 -1.50 -19.60
CA ARG A 131 23.55 -0.20 -19.06
C ARG A 131 24.55 -0.26 -17.90
N ASN A 132 25.01 -1.47 -17.53
CA ASN A 132 25.91 -1.71 -16.41
C ASN A 132 25.38 -1.15 -15.08
N ILE A 133 24.09 -1.31 -14.78
CA ILE A 133 23.51 -0.92 -13.51
C ILE A 133 23.95 -1.90 -12.43
N ASN A 134 24.40 -1.39 -11.30
CA ASN A 134 24.90 -2.19 -10.18
C ASN A 134 23.88 -2.35 -9.06
N MET A 135 23.00 -1.37 -8.87
CA MET A 135 21.97 -1.41 -7.84
C MET A 135 20.68 -0.76 -8.30
N ILE A 136 19.55 -1.28 -7.82
CA ILE A 136 18.22 -0.79 -8.14
C ILE A 136 17.42 -0.66 -6.85
N PHE A 137 16.84 0.53 -6.63
CA PHE A 137 15.91 0.82 -5.54
C PHE A 137 14.49 0.86 -6.08
N PHE A 138 13.63 0.02 -5.53
CA PHE A 138 12.24 -0.13 -5.93
C PHE A 138 11.32 0.42 -4.85
N ILE A 139 10.56 1.45 -5.16
CA ILE A 139 9.58 2.04 -4.26
C ILE A 139 8.20 1.52 -4.64
N GLY A 140 7.58 0.65 -3.81
CA GLY A 140 6.28 0.09 -4.16
C GLY A 140 5.71 -0.90 -3.15
N GLY A 141 4.49 -1.36 -3.42
CA GLY A 141 3.76 -2.31 -2.59
C GLY A 141 4.11 -3.78 -2.87
N ASP A 142 3.25 -4.70 -2.44
CA ASP A 142 3.43 -6.15 -2.56
C ASP A 142 3.70 -6.61 -4.01
N GLY A 143 2.94 -6.13 -5.00
CA GLY A 143 3.19 -6.45 -6.40
C GLY A 143 4.59 -6.05 -6.88
N THR A 144 5.13 -4.93 -6.39
CA THR A 144 6.49 -4.50 -6.69
C THR A 144 7.52 -5.44 -6.06
N HIS A 145 7.31 -5.84 -4.81
CA HIS A 145 8.20 -6.78 -4.11
C HIS A 145 8.22 -8.16 -4.78
N ARG A 146 7.08 -8.64 -5.29
CA ARG A 146 7.03 -9.86 -6.12
C ARG A 146 7.85 -9.70 -7.39
N GLY A 147 7.77 -8.55 -8.06
CA GLY A 147 8.63 -8.26 -9.24
C GLY A 147 10.13 -8.25 -8.90
N ILE A 148 10.52 -7.68 -7.75
CA ILE A 148 11.93 -7.72 -7.29
C ILE A 148 12.38 -9.16 -7.06
N LYS A 149 11.56 -9.99 -6.43
CA LYS A 149 11.85 -11.40 -6.18
C LYS A 149 12.06 -12.18 -7.48
N GLU A 150 11.26 -11.91 -8.51
CA GLU A 150 11.40 -12.51 -9.83
C GLU A 150 12.69 -12.05 -10.52
N LEU A 151 12.98 -10.75 -10.53
CA LEU A 151 14.24 -10.21 -11.06
C LEU A 151 15.46 -10.81 -10.36
N SER A 152 15.39 -11.02 -9.05
CA SER A 152 16.45 -11.65 -8.28
C SER A 152 16.79 -13.06 -8.80
N LYS A 153 15.77 -13.87 -9.13
CA LYS A 153 15.97 -15.20 -9.73
C LYS A 153 16.66 -15.10 -11.10
N ILE A 154 16.15 -14.22 -11.96
CA ILE A 154 16.69 -14.01 -13.31
C ILE A 154 18.17 -13.56 -13.26
N PHE A 155 18.53 -12.61 -12.40
CA PHE A 155 19.93 -12.19 -12.26
C PHE A 155 20.83 -13.28 -11.67
N LYS A 156 20.31 -14.11 -10.76
CA LYS A 156 21.04 -15.28 -10.24
C LYS A 156 21.32 -16.31 -11.34
N GLU A 157 20.35 -16.64 -12.17
CA GLU A 157 20.49 -17.53 -13.32
C GLU A 157 21.50 -16.99 -14.33
N LYS A 158 21.47 -15.68 -14.62
CA LYS A 158 22.42 -15.00 -15.49
C LYS A 158 23.80 -14.76 -14.83
N LYS A 159 23.99 -15.20 -13.57
CA LYS A 159 25.23 -15.02 -12.80
C LYS A 159 25.66 -13.53 -12.71
N LYS A 160 24.69 -12.62 -12.68
CA LYS A 160 24.93 -11.17 -12.54
C LYS A 160 24.67 -10.73 -11.09
N LYS A 161 25.66 -10.02 -10.54
CA LYS A 161 25.58 -9.46 -9.17
C LYS A 161 24.98 -8.07 -9.24
N ILE A 162 23.66 -7.98 -9.19
CA ILE A 162 22.90 -6.72 -9.11
C ILE A 162 22.28 -6.62 -7.73
N ILE A 163 22.44 -5.50 -7.06
CA ILE A 163 21.83 -5.24 -5.77
C ILE A 163 20.39 -4.78 -5.98
N LEU A 164 19.45 -5.47 -5.36
CA LEU A 164 18.02 -5.18 -5.41
C LEU A 164 17.52 -4.85 -4.02
N VAL A 165 16.96 -3.66 -3.87
CA VAL A 165 16.45 -3.13 -2.60
C VAL A 165 15.00 -2.68 -2.77
N GLY A 166 14.11 -3.19 -1.92
CA GLY A 166 12.72 -2.75 -1.81
C GLY A 166 12.56 -1.66 -0.75
N ILE A 167 11.70 -0.67 -1.03
CA ILE A 167 11.24 0.31 -0.07
C ILE A 167 9.71 0.20 -0.05
N PRO A 168 9.13 -0.31 1.05
CA PRO A 168 7.71 -0.65 1.11
C PRO A 168 6.87 0.62 1.09
N LYS A 169 5.90 0.65 0.20
CA LYS A 169 4.96 1.74 0.01
C LYS A 169 3.54 1.21 0.04
N SER A 170 2.83 1.52 1.09
CA SER A 170 1.40 1.27 1.22
C SER A 170 0.75 2.35 2.07
N ILE A 171 -0.22 3.05 1.50
CA ILE A 171 -1.01 4.04 2.24
C ILE A 171 -1.94 3.33 3.24
N ASP A 172 -2.34 2.09 2.96
CA ASP A 172 -3.25 1.29 3.79
C ASP A 172 -2.54 0.67 5.02
N ASN A 173 -1.21 0.77 5.07
CA ASN A 173 -0.38 0.19 6.13
C ASN A 173 -0.54 -1.34 6.28
N ASP A 174 -0.78 -2.02 5.17
CA ASP A 174 -1.05 -3.46 5.08
C ASP A 174 0.20 -4.31 4.82
N MET A 175 1.38 -3.70 4.73
CA MET A 175 2.64 -4.42 4.53
C MET A 175 3.02 -5.22 5.80
N PRO A 176 3.38 -6.51 5.65
CA PRO A 176 3.68 -7.35 6.81
C PRO A 176 4.97 -6.94 7.52
N ILE A 177 5.08 -7.28 8.80
CA ILE A 177 6.29 -7.20 9.65
C ILE A 177 6.66 -5.76 10.07
N ILE A 178 6.44 -4.75 9.23
CA ILE A 178 6.84 -3.38 9.53
C ILE A 178 5.83 -2.67 10.43
N ASP A 179 6.32 -1.78 11.28
CA ASP A 179 5.48 -0.99 12.19
C ASP A 179 4.54 -0.08 11.41
N LYS A 180 5.10 0.68 10.45
CA LYS A 180 4.37 1.64 9.62
C LYS A 180 5.02 1.75 8.24
N SER A 181 4.18 1.92 7.22
CA SER A 181 4.59 2.37 5.90
C SER A 181 4.46 3.90 5.80
N PHE A 182 5.33 4.52 5.02
CA PHE A 182 5.27 5.97 4.81
C PHE A 182 4.02 6.37 4.04
N GLY A 183 3.56 7.60 4.26
CA GLY A 183 2.35 8.16 3.69
C GLY A 183 1.10 7.94 4.54
N LEU A 184 1.13 7.04 5.53
CA LEU A 184 0.01 6.80 6.43
C LEU A 184 -0.33 8.04 7.25
N GLU A 185 0.65 8.67 7.90
CA GLU A 185 0.40 9.82 8.78
C GLU A 185 -0.08 11.05 8.00
N SER A 186 0.44 11.26 6.79
CA SER A 186 -0.05 12.29 5.87
C SER A 186 -1.48 12.01 5.42
N ALA A 187 -1.80 10.74 5.16
CA ALA A 187 -3.16 10.32 4.80
C ALA A 187 -4.13 10.53 5.95
N ILE A 188 -3.75 10.20 7.18
CA ILE A 188 -4.56 10.46 8.38
C ILE A 188 -4.83 11.95 8.53
N GLN A 189 -3.80 12.79 8.39
CA GLN A 189 -3.94 14.24 8.50
C GLN A 189 -4.96 14.81 7.52
N GLU A 190 -4.92 14.43 6.26
CA GLU A 190 -5.88 14.88 5.25
C GLU A 190 -7.28 14.27 5.44
N SER A 191 -7.35 13.02 5.87
CA SER A 191 -8.61 12.38 6.21
C SER A 191 -9.32 13.07 7.37
N VAL A 192 -8.59 13.47 8.40
CA VAL A 192 -9.11 14.23 9.55
C VAL A 192 -9.70 15.58 9.11
N ARG A 193 -9.08 16.28 8.15
CA ARG A 193 -9.63 17.52 7.58
C ARG A 193 -11.01 17.28 6.94
N THR A 194 -11.12 16.19 6.17
CA THR A 194 -12.41 15.82 5.54
C THR A 194 -13.45 15.40 6.56
N ILE A 195 -13.07 14.64 7.60
CA ILE A 195 -13.96 14.23 8.68
C ILE A 195 -14.49 15.47 9.43
N ARG A 196 -13.63 16.43 9.75
CA ARG A 196 -14.04 17.68 10.40
C ARG A 196 -15.00 18.48 9.55
N ALA A 197 -14.77 18.58 8.23
CA ALA A 197 -15.71 19.22 7.32
C ALA A 197 -17.06 18.50 7.30
N ALA A 198 -17.08 17.17 7.29
CA ALA A 198 -18.30 16.37 7.37
C ALA A 198 -19.03 16.57 8.71
N ASN A 199 -18.29 16.72 9.80
CA ASN A 199 -18.86 17.00 11.11
C ASN A 199 -19.51 18.40 11.17
N VAL A 200 -18.88 19.42 10.61
CA VAL A 200 -19.46 20.76 10.51
C VAL A 200 -20.75 20.73 9.70
N GLU A 201 -20.74 20.11 8.52
CA GLU A 201 -21.93 19.95 7.69
C GLU A 201 -23.06 19.21 8.40
N ALA A 202 -22.73 18.12 9.12
CA ALA A 202 -23.73 17.35 9.88
C ALA A 202 -24.35 18.18 11.02
N ASN A 203 -23.55 18.93 11.76
CA ASN A 203 -24.04 19.72 12.90
C ASN A 203 -24.80 21.00 12.49
N CYS A 204 -24.57 21.51 11.27
CA CYS A 204 -25.24 22.73 10.79
C CYS A 204 -26.58 22.47 10.10
N ASN A 205 -26.96 21.21 9.91
CA ASN A 205 -28.19 20.83 9.23
C ASN A 205 -29.07 19.98 10.15
N LEU A 206 -30.40 20.16 10.05
CA LEU A 206 -31.34 19.31 10.76
C LEU A 206 -31.19 17.85 10.33
N ASN A 207 -31.08 16.95 11.31
CA ASN A 207 -30.80 15.52 11.06
C ASN A 207 -29.65 15.28 10.11
N GLY A 208 -28.58 16.05 10.29
CA GLY A 208 -27.43 16.03 9.41
C GLY A 208 -26.60 14.75 9.52
N ILE A 209 -26.24 14.17 8.38
CA ILE A 209 -25.38 12.99 8.30
C ILE A 209 -24.15 13.30 7.45
N GLY A 210 -22.96 13.20 8.05
CA GLY A 210 -21.69 13.24 7.33
C GLY A 210 -21.19 11.83 7.08
N LEU A 211 -21.10 11.39 5.81
CA LEU A 211 -20.60 10.07 5.44
C LEU A 211 -19.27 10.25 4.68
N VAL A 212 -18.18 9.80 5.27
CA VAL A 212 -16.82 9.90 4.71
C VAL A 212 -16.29 8.52 4.37
N LYS A 213 -15.97 8.29 3.09
CA LYS A 213 -15.30 7.07 2.66
C LYS A 213 -13.79 7.28 2.62
N LEU A 214 -13.03 6.40 3.28
CA LEU A 214 -11.57 6.45 3.33
C LEU A 214 -10.94 5.19 2.74
N PHE A 215 -9.62 5.24 2.54
CA PHE A 215 -8.85 4.08 2.14
C PHE A 215 -8.91 2.94 3.17
N GLY A 216 -8.66 1.75 2.69
CA GLY A 216 -8.54 0.54 3.49
C GLY A 216 -9.21 -0.64 2.80
N ARG A 217 -8.59 -1.13 1.72
CA ARG A 217 -9.20 -2.22 0.94
C ARG A 217 -9.21 -3.55 1.69
N SER A 218 -8.15 -3.87 2.39
CA SER A 218 -7.98 -5.10 3.17
C SER A 218 -7.69 -4.85 4.64
N SER A 219 -7.35 -3.62 5.01
CA SER A 219 -7.05 -3.21 6.38
C SER A 219 -7.62 -1.83 6.69
N GLY A 220 -8.20 -1.66 7.86
CA GLY A 220 -8.91 -0.46 8.26
C GLY A 220 -8.06 0.61 8.97
N PHE A 221 -6.74 0.54 8.92
CA PHE A 221 -5.86 1.45 9.68
C PHE A 221 -6.13 2.93 9.41
N VAL A 222 -6.29 3.32 8.14
CA VAL A 222 -6.56 4.73 7.80
C VAL A 222 -7.88 5.20 8.40
N ALA A 223 -8.96 4.42 8.25
CA ALA A 223 -10.27 4.77 8.79
C ALA A 223 -10.25 4.82 10.32
N MET A 224 -9.68 3.81 10.98
CA MET A 224 -9.59 3.72 12.43
C MET A 224 -8.75 4.86 13.02
N LEU A 225 -7.52 5.05 12.55
CA LEU A 225 -6.60 6.06 13.09
C LEU A 225 -7.10 7.48 12.80
N SER A 226 -7.73 7.72 11.63
CA SER A 226 -8.34 9.02 11.32
C SER A 226 -9.54 9.30 12.24
N THR A 227 -10.35 8.29 12.54
CA THR A 227 -11.46 8.39 13.49
C THR A 227 -10.96 8.74 14.90
N LEU A 228 -9.94 8.01 15.37
CA LEU A 228 -9.32 8.26 16.68
C LEU A 228 -8.69 9.66 16.77
N ALA A 229 -8.10 10.14 15.68
CA ALA A 229 -7.49 11.48 15.64
C ALA A 229 -8.52 12.61 15.52
N ALA A 230 -9.63 12.40 14.82
CA ALA A 230 -10.69 13.41 14.64
C ALA A 230 -11.53 13.61 15.91
N ARG A 231 -11.87 12.53 16.64
CA ARG A 231 -12.71 12.50 17.83
C ARG A 231 -14.19 12.84 17.63
N ASP A 232 -14.58 13.22 16.43
CA ASP A 232 -15.94 13.68 16.08
C ASP A 232 -16.77 12.61 15.36
N VAL A 233 -16.24 11.39 15.21
CA VAL A 233 -16.88 10.29 14.49
C VAL A 233 -17.75 9.46 15.43
N ASN A 234 -18.92 9.07 14.94
CA ASN A 234 -19.88 8.29 15.71
C ASN A 234 -19.93 6.82 15.26
N ILE A 235 -19.55 6.55 14.02
CA ILE A 235 -19.50 5.21 13.45
C ILE A 235 -18.25 5.09 12.57
N CYS A 236 -17.45 4.06 12.81
CA CYS A 236 -16.31 3.69 11.96
C CYS A 236 -16.43 2.24 11.52
N LEU A 237 -16.54 2.03 10.22
CA LEU A 237 -16.69 0.70 9.60
C LEU A 237 -15.39 0.31 8.91
N ILE A 238 -14.80 -0.82 9.32
CA ILE A 238 -13.51 -1.32 8.84
C ILE A 238 -13.65 -2.68 8.16
N PRO A 239 -12.74 -3.07 7.25
CA PRO A 239 -12.83 -4.34 6.51
C PRO A 239 -12.77 -5.57 7.39
N GLU A 240 -12.10 -5.49 8.52
CA GLU A 240 -11.88 -6.61 9.44
C GLU A 240 -13.17 -7.00 10.18
N VAL A 241 -14.08 -6.03 10.39
CA VAL A 241 -15.33 -6.23 11.12
C VAL A 241 -16.52 -6.14 10.17
N PRO A 242 -17.07 -7.28 9.72
CA PRO A 242 -18.32 -7.28 8.96
C PRO A 242 -19.46 -6.70 9.79
N PHE A 243 -20.40 -6.01 9.15
CA PHE A 243 -21.52 -5.38 9.83
C PHE A 243 -22.86 -5.72 9.19
N ASN A 244 -23.93 -5.74 9.98
CA ASN A 244 -25.29 -5.85 9.50
C ASN A 244 -25.85 -4.45 9.18
N LEU A 245 -26.48 -4.33 8.02
CA LEU A 245 -27.09 -3.07 7.60
C LEU A 245 -28.48 -2.89 8.27
N TYR A 246 -29.24 -3.95 8.34
CA TYR A 246 -30.60 -4.03 8.85
C TYR A 246 -30.69 -4.91 10.10
N GLY A 247 -31.82 -4.80 10.80
CA GLY A 247 -32.18 -5.61 11.97
C GLY A 247 -31.85 -4.97 13.30
N GLU A 248 -32.25 -5.61 14.36
CA GLU A 248 -31.93 -5.20 15.73
C GLU A 248 -30.39 -5.16 15.91
N ASN A 249 -29.83 -4.03 16.28
CA ASN A 249 -28.41 -3.73 16.28
C ASN A 249 -27.77 -3.54 14.87
N GLY A 250 -28.57 -3.35 13.83
CA GLY A 250 -28.06 -2.99 12.50
C GLY A 250 -27.57 -1.54 12.42
N LEU A 251 -26.74 -1.28 11.41
CA LEU A 251 -26.18 0.05 11.18
C LEU A 251 -27.26 1.14 11.05
N LEU A 252 -28.33 0.86 10.26
CA LEU A 252 -29.39 1.85 10.02
C LEU A 252 -30.17 2.17 11.28
N ASP A 253 -30.52 1.17 12.08
CA ASP A 253 -31.26 1.39 13.32
C ASP A 253 -30.42 2.25 14.30
N PHE A 254 -29.13 1.99 14.42
CA PHE A 254 -28.23 2.80 15.25
C PHE A 254 -28.13 4.26 14.75
N ILE A 255 -28.02 4.47 13.42
CA ILE A 255 -27.99 5.82 12.82
C ILE A 255 -29.27 6.60 13.18
N PHE A 256 -30.46 6.00 12.97
CA PHE A 256 -31.72 6.69 13.20
C PHE A 256 -32.01 6.90 14.67
N GLN A 257 -31.69 5.97 15.56
CA GLN A 257 -31.73 6.17 17.01
C GLN A 257 -30.86 7.36 17.44
N ARG A 258 -29.63 7.43 16.90
CA ARG A 258 -28.72 8.53 17.20
C ARG A 258 -29.27 9.88 16.70
N ILE A 259 -29.82 9.93 15.48
CA ILE A 259 -30.42 11.16 14.93
C ILE A 259 -31.55 11.66 15.78
N GLN A 260 -32.43 10.78 16.28
CA GLN A 260 -33.51 11.14 17.15
C GLN A 260 -33.02 11.76 18.48
N ILE A 261 -31.84 11.35 18.97
CA ILE A 261 -31.32 11.80 20.29
C ILE A 261 -30.37 12.99 20.15
N LYS A 262 -29.54 12.99 19.10
CA LYS A 262 -28.42 13.92 18.92
C LYS A 262 -28.52 14.80 17.70
N GLU A 263 -29.51 14.61 16.84
CA GLU A 263 -29.81 15.39 15.61
C GLU A 263 -28.69 15.37 14.54
N HIS A 264 -27.62 14.64 14.78
CA HIS A 264 -26.53 14.48 13.79
C HIS A 264 -25.81 13.13 13.93
N CYS A 265 -25.16 12.70 12.82
CA CYS A 265 -24.32 11.50 12.79
C CYS A 265 -23.15 11.67 11.81
N VAL A 266 -21.93 11.36 12.25
CA VAL A 266 -20.72 11.30 11.40
C VAL A 266 -20.27 9.85 11.27
N ILE A 267 -20.17 9.40 10.02
CA ILE A 267 -19.86 8.01 9.66
C ILE A 267 -18.57 8.00 8.83
N VAL A 268 -17.60 7.22 9.25
CA VAL A 268 -16.42 6.90 8.48
C VAL A 268 -16.52 5.46 8.00
N VAL A 269 -16.34 5.22 6.73
CA VAL A 269 -16.35 3.87 6.14
C VAL A 269 -15.08 3.63 5.32
N SER A 270 -14.43 2.52 5.59
CA SER A 270 -13.32 2.06 4.75
C SER A 270 -13.85 1.49 3.43
N ASP A 271 -13.17 1.72 2.31
CA ASP A 271 -13.59 1.24 0.98
C ASP A 271 -13.65 -0.29 0.86
N GLY A 272 -13.00 -1.01 1.78
CA GLY A 272 -13.05 -2.46 1.89
C GLY A 272 -14.01 -3.01 2.94
N ALA A 273 -14.81 -2.16 3.61
CA ALA A 273 -15.79 -2.62 4.59
C ALA A 273 -16.79 -3.62 3.99
N ARG A 274 -17.31 -4.55 4.82
CA ARG A 274 -18.08 -5.71 4.34
C ARG A 274 -19.39 -5.83 5.09
N PHE A 275 -20.43 -6.25 4.35
CA PHE A 275 -21.68 -6.67 4.95
C PHE A 275 -21.59 -8.10 5.49
N SER A 276 -22.25 -8.38 6.63
CA SER A 276 -22.33 -9.73 7.22
C SER A 276 -23.25 -10.67 6.41
N VAL A 277 -24.25 -10.13 5.73
CA VAL A 277 -25.29 -10.89 5.00
C VAL A 277 -25.08 -10.78 3.50
N LYS A 278 -25.42 -11.86 2.75
CA LYS A 278 -25.23 -11.97 1.30
C LYS A 278 -26.22 -11.13 0.45
N ASP A 279 -26.75 -10.05 1.00
CA ASP A 279 -27.82 -9.25 0.36
C ASP A 279 -27.38 -8.38 -0.81
N TYR A 280 -26.08 -8.30 -1.04
CA TYR A 280 -25.50 -7.52 -2.15
C TYR A 280 -24.62 -8.39 -3.03
N LYS A 281 -24.59 -8.08 -4.34
CA LYS A 281 -23.63 -8.71 -5.24
C LYS A 281 -22.22 -8.44 -4.74
N THR A 282 -21.55 -9.48 -4.30
CA THR A 282 -20.19 -9.38 -3.75
C THR A 282 -19.20 -10.15 -4.61
N THR A 283 -18.00 -9.63 -4.73
CA THR A 283 -16.84 -10.34 -5.25
C THR A 283 -15.86 -10.54 -4.11
N ASN A 284 -15.59 -11.79 -3.73
CA ASN A 284 -14.76 -12.13 -2.57
C ASN A 284 -15.24 -11.46 -1.25
N GLY A 285 -16.56 -11.48 -1.01
CA GLY A 285 -17.16 -10.90 0.19
C GLY A 285 -17.21 -9.36 0.23
N ARG A 286 -16.81 -8.67 -0.82
CA ARG A 286 -16.88 -7.20 -0.94
C ARG A 286 -17.97 -6.78 -1.91
N PRO A 287 -18.67 -5.66 -1.64
CA PRO A 287 -19.59 -5.11 -2.61
C PRO A 287 -18.90 -4.82 -3.94
N VAL A 288 -19.59 -5.07 -5.03
CA VAL A 288 -19.10 -4.71 -6.38
C VAL A 288 -19.21 -3.19 -6.58
N GLU A 289 -20.21 -2.58 -5.96
CA GLU A 289 -20.44 -1.14 -5.97
C GLU A 289 -19.68 -0.45 -4.81
N ASP A 290 -19.56 0.87 -4.90
CA ASP A 290 -18.96 1.70 -3.85
C ASP A 290 -19.76 1.59 -2.55
N ILE A 291 -19.13 1.11 -1.49
CA ILE A 291 -19.76 0.87 -0.18
C ILE A 291 -20.40 2.14 0.40
N GLY A 292 -19.76 3.31 0.22
CA GLY A 292 -20.29 4.58 0.70
C GLY A 292 -21.56 4.98 -0.04
N LEU A 293 -21.64 4.73 -1.35
CA LEU A 293 -22.85 4.99 -2.13
C LEU A 293 -23.98 4.02 -1.77
N ILE A 294 -23.66 2.77 -1.47
CA ILE A 294 -24.66 1.79 -0.99
C ILE A 294 -25.24 2.28 0.35
N ILE A 295 -24.38 2.58 1.34
CA ILE A 295 -24.81 3.07 2.65
C ILE A 295 -25.66 4.34 2.50
N LYS A 296 -25.22 5.30 1.67
CA LYS A 296 -25.99 6.50 1.36
C LYS A 296 -27.39 6.18 0.87
N LYS A 297 -27.50 5.30 -0.13
CA LYS A 297 -28.78 4.90 -0.72
C LYS A 297 -29.73 4.26 0.30
N GLU A 298 -29.19 3.38 1.15
CA GLU A 298 -29.99 2.69 2.16
C GLU A 298 -30.42 3.61 3.32
N ILE A 299 -29.59 4.59 3.70
CA ILE A 299 -29.99 5.63 4.66
C ILE A 299 -31.17 6.46 4.11
N ILE A 300 -31.07 6.90 2.86
CA ILE A 300 -32.16 7.69 2.23
C ILE A 300 -33.44 6.86 2.18
N LYS A 301 -33.37 5.62 1.71
CA LYS A 301 -34.52 4.71 1.66
C LYS A 301 -35.18 4.53 3.03
N LYS A 302 -34.37 4.28 4.07
CA LYS A 302 -34.86 4.10 5.44
C LYS A 302 -35.44 5.40 6.01
N SER A 303 -34.92 6.58 5.64
CA SER A 303 -35.46 7.87 6.05
C SER A 303 -36.87 8.09 5.46
N GLU A 304 -37.09 7.72 4.21
CA GLU A 304 -38.41 7.77 3.54
C GLU A 304 -39.40 6.82 4.23
N GLU A 305 -38.99 5.58 4.56
CA GLU A 305 -39.79 4.59 5.27
C GLU A 305 -40.24 5.08 6.68
N LEU A 306 -39.34 5.80 7.37
CA LEU A 306 -39.62 6.32 8.73
C LEU A 306 -40.30 7.70 8.72
N GLY A 307 -40.40 8.37 7.57
CA GLY A 307 -40.88 9.75 7.48
C GLY A 307 -39.97 10.76 8.18
N ILE A 308 -38.69 10.47 8.34
CA ILE A 308 -37.70 11.35 8.96
C ILE A 308 -36.85 11.97 7.87
N GLU A 309 -36.96 13.28 7.68
CA GLU A 309 -36.10 14.00 6.75
C GLU A 309 -34.65 14.04 7.26
N VAL A 310 -33.66 13.67 6.40
CA VAL A 310 -32.25 13.69 6.72
C VAL A 310 -31.45 14.50 5.69
N ASN A 311 -30.43 15.21 6.14
CA ASN A 311 -29.51 15.95 5.27
C ASN A 311 -28.17 15.22 5.21
N LEU A 312 -28.01 14.35 4.20
CA LEU A 312 -26.82 13.51 4.07
C LEU A 312 -25.79 14.10 3.09
N LYS A 313 -24.57 14.31 3.56
CA LYS A 313 -23.41 14.71 2.77
C LYS A 313 -22.43 13.53 2.65
N TYR A 314 -22.17 13.10 1.42
CA TYR A 314 -21.19 12.06 1.12
C TYR A 314 -19.89 12.69 0.61
N MET A 315 -18.77 12.32 1.25
CA MET A 315 -17.43 12.81 0.91
C MET A 315 -16.48 11.66 0.62
N ASP A 316 -15.81 11.72 -0.53
CA ASP A 316 -14.78 10.76 -0.94
C ASP A 316 -13.46 11.50 -1.25
N PRO A 317 -12.57 11.67 -0.27
CA PRO A 317 -11.28 12.34 -0.46
C PRO A 317 -10.20 11.44 -1.06
N THR A 318 -10.52 10.26 -1.58
CA THR A 318 -9.57 9.22 -2.04
C THR A 318 -8.40 9.80 -2.86
N TYR A 319 -8.68 10.65 -3.85
CA TYR A 319 -7.64 11.22 -4.70
C TYR A 319 -6.86 12.35 -4.03
N VAL A 320 -7.50 13.13 -3.16
CA VAL A 320 -6.88 14.21 -2.41
C VAL A 320 -5.86 13.65 -1.42
N VAL A 321 -6.28 12.68 -0.61
CA VAL A 321 -5.47 12.09 0.48
C VAL A 321 -4.15 11.50 -0.01
N ARG A 322 -4.12 10.90 -1.19
CA ARG A 322 -2.88 10.27 -1.71
C ARG A 322 -2.02 11.19 -2.57
N ALA A 323 -2.52 12.39 -2.92
CA ALA A 323 -1.84 13.32 -3.80
C ALA A 323 -1.09 14.44 -3.06
N VAL A 324 -1.30 14.58 -1.75
CA VAL A 324 -0.64 15.61 -0.94
C VAL A 324 0.84 15.33 -0.73
N PRO A 325 1.67 16.36 -0.49
CA PRO A 325 3.02 16.18 0.01
C PRO A 325 3.05 15.43 1.33
N ALA A 326 4.17 14.79 1.63
CA ALA A 326 4.36 14.15 2.93
C ALA A 326 4.42 15.19 4.06
N ASN A 327 3.80 14.89 5.20
CA ASN A 327 3.97 15.66 6.41
C ASN A 327 5.34 15.39 7.06
N GLU A 328 5.62 16.10 8.16
CA GLU A 328 6.92 16.06 8.82
C GLU A 328 7.28 14.66 9.33
N TYR A 329 6.29 13.90 9.81
CA TYR A 329 6.51 12.53 10.26
C TYR A 329 6.92 11.62 9.11
N ASP A 330 6.16 11.64 8.02
CA ASP A 330 6.44 10.84 6.83
C ASP A 330 7.72 11.28 6.13
N CYS A 331 8.05 12.56 6.11
CA CYS A 331 9.34 13.06 5.62
C CYS A 331 10.51 12.43 6.38
N ASN A 332 10.46 12.44 7.72
CA ASN A 332 11.49 11.82 8.56
C ASN A 332 11.57 10.31 8.36
N LEU A 333 10.43 9.62 8.23
CA LEU A 333 10.37 8.19 7.98
C LEU A 333 10.97 7.85 6.61
N CYS A 334 10.59 8.57 5.57
CA CYS A 334 11.12 8.41 4.21
C CYS A 334 12.65 8.59 4.16
N ALA A 335 13.18 9.61 4.82
CA ALA A 335 14.61 9.86 4.88
C ALA A 335 15.35 8.70 5.56
N LYS A 336 14.88 8.24 6.72
CA LYS A 336 15.48 7.08 7.42
C LYS A 336 15.48 5.81 6.58
N LEU A 337 14.39 5.53 5.86
CA LEU A 337 14.29 4.37 4.99
C LEU A 337 15.24 4.48 3.81
N ALA A 338 15.28 5.63 3.13
CA ALA A 338 16.13 5.86 1.97
C ALA A 338 17.62 5.76 2.32
N GLU A 339 18.07 6.47 3.36
CA GLU A 339 19.47 6.41 3.81
C GLU A 339 19.87 4.99 4.24
N SER A 340 19.02 4.32 5.04
CA SER A 340 19.30 2.95 5.47
C SER A 340 19.37 1.97 4.30
N ALA A 341 18.51 2.13 3.28
CA ALA A 341 18.54 1.34 2.06
C ALA A 341 19.88 1.49 1.32
N VAL A 342 20.36 2.72 1.16
CA VAL A 342 21.65 3.01 0.51
C VAL A 342 22.82 2.43 1.31
N HIS A 343 22.84 2.62 2.63
CA HIS A 343 23.90 2.08 3.49
C HIS A 343 23.98 0.55 3.42
N CYS A 344 22.84 -0.13 3.45
CA CYS A 344 22.80 -1.59 3.36
C CYS A 344 23.22 -2.09 1.97
N ALA A 345 22.83 -1.37 0.90
CA ALA A 345 23.26 -1.70 -0.46
C ALA A 345 24.79 -1.60 -0.60
N PHE A 346 25.42 -0.53 -0.11
CA PHE A 346 26.87 -0.37 -0.15
C PHE A 346 27.62 -1.36 0.74
N ALA A 347 27.00 -1.84 1.80
CA ALA A 347 27.53 -2.95 2.62
C ALA A 347 27.47 -4.31 1.89
N GLY A 348 26.91 -4.37 0.67
CA GLY A 348 26.84 -5.58 -0.16
C GLY A 348 25.60 -6.44 0.05
N TYR A 349 24.63 -5.99 0.85
CA TYR A 349 23.37 -6.71 1.00
C TYR A 349 22.48 -6.54 -0.24
N THR A 350 21.77 -7.58 -0.59
CA THR A 350 20.82 -7.61 -1.73
C THR A 350 19.59 -8.44 -1.38
N ASN A 351 18.53 -8.30 -2.16
CA ASN A 351 17.28 -9.07 -2.02
C ASN A 351 16.59 -8.84 -0.66
N PHE A 352 16.55 -7.61 -0.23
CA PHE A 352 15.87 -7.20 0.99
C PHE A 352 14.96 -5.99 0.74
N SER A 353 14.02 -5.81 1.64
CA SER A 353 13.26 -4.59 1.81
C SER A 353 13.69 -3.90 3.10
N ILE A 354 13.73 -2.56 3.09
CA ILE A 354 14.03 -1.80 4.29
C ILE A 354 12.72 -1.36 4.95
N GLY A 355 12.52 -1.68 6.22
CA GLY A 355 11.31 -1.31 6.96
C GLY A 355 11.63 -0.94 8.40
N MET A 356 10.68 -0.30 9.08
CA MET A 356 10.82 0.00 10.51
C MET A 356 10.27 -1.16 11.33
N ILE A 357 11.02 -1.64 12.28
CA ILE A 357 10.62 -2.64 13.28
C ILE A 357 11.03 -2.10 14.66
N ASN A 358 10.05 -1.90 15.53
CA ASN A 358 10.24 -1.26 16.84
C ASN A 358 11.01 0.07 16.72
N ASN A 359 10.56 0.93 15.80
CA ASN A 359 11.14 2.23 15.48
C ASN A 359 12.61 2.20 15.01
N LYS A 360 13.12 1.05 14.57
CA LYS A 360 14.47 0.89 14.03
C LYS A 360 14.42 0.42 12.58
N PRO A 361 15.20 1.02 11.67
CA PRO A 361 15.28 0.52 10.29
C PRO A 361 15.92 -0.87 10.30
N CYS A 362 15.30 -1.82 9.59
CA CYS A 362 15.73 -3.21 9.53
C CYS A 362 15.68 -3.72 8.09
N MET A 363 16.62 -4.61 7.74
CA MET A 363 16.59 -5.36 6.49
C MET A 363 15.67 -6.57 6.64
N ILE A 364 14.63 -6.63 5.81
CA ILE A 364 13.64 -7.71 5.79
C ILE A 364 13.83 -8.48 4.50
N PRO A 365 14.08 -9.80 4.54
CA PRO A 365 14.17 -10.60 3.32
C PRO A 365 12.92 -10.48 2.45
N LEU A 366 13.09 -10.40 1.12
CA LEU A 366 11.96 -10.25 0.19
C LEU A 366 10.92 -11.37 0.29
N ASP A 367 11.35 -12.58 0.63
CA ASP A 367 10.44 -13.72 0.83
C ASP A 367 9.42 -13.48 1.95
N LYS A 368 9.79 -12.71 2.95
CA LYS A 368 8.93 -12.34 4.07
C LYS A 368 8.00 -11.19 3.73
N MET A 369 8.44 -10.27 2.86
CA MET A 369 7.62 -9.14 2.40
C MET A 369 6.58 -9.53 1.34
N CYS A 370 6.79 -10.65 0.64
CA CYS A 370 5.89 -11.16 -0.40
C CYS A 370 4.94 -12.24 0.15
N GLY A 371 4.67 -12.26 1.43
CA GLY A 371 3.81 -13.25 2.07
C GLY A 371 2.32 -13.04 1.81
N LYS A 372 1.51 -14.08 2.09
CA LYS A 372 0.04 -14.02 2.02
C LYS A 372 -0.60 -13.24 3.19
N CYS A 373 0.16 -12.89 4.21
CA CYS A 373 -0.37 -12.23 5.41
C CYS A 373 -0.27 -10.71 5.25
N GLU A 374 -1.38 -10.10 4.84
CA GLU A 374 -1.57 -8.66 4.98
C GLU A 374 -1.71 -8.32 6.47
N ARG A 375 -1.14 -7.20 6.90
CA ARG A 375 -1.33 -6.69 8.25
C ARG A 375 -2.78 -6.23 8.40
N LYS A 376 -3.44 -6.66 9.46
CA LYS A 376 -4.84 -6.35 9.77
C LYS A 376 -4.97 -5.83 11.19
N ILE A 377 -6.07 -5.16 11.46
CA ILE A 377 -6.44 -4.75 12.81
C ILE A 377 -6.97 -5.97 13.56
N GLU A 378 -6.44 -6.23 14.75
CA GLU A 378 -6.93 -7.26 15.64
C GLU A 378 -8.07 -6.72 16.51
N PHE A 379 -9.13 -7.52 16.71
CA PHE A 379 -10.32 -7.13 17.48
C PHE A 379 -10.05 -6.85 18.97
N ASN A 380 -8.98 -7.39 19.49
CA ASN A 380 -8.54 -7.22 20.87
C ASN A 380 -7.39 -6.22 21.00
N SER A 381 -7.03 -5.52 19.92
CA SER A 381 -6.00 -4.48 19.98
C SER A 381 -6.50 -3.26 20.77
N ASP A 382 -5.59 -2.61 21.49
CA ASP A 382 -5.89 -1.40 22.25
C ASP A 382 -6.49 -0.31 21.36
N ASP A 383 -6.00 -0.16 20.14
CA ASP A 383 -6.50 0.83 19.17
C ASP A 383 -7.96 0.56 18.78
N TYR A 384 -8.33 -0.72 18.56
CA TYR A 384 -9.72 -1.06 18.21
C TYR A 384 -10.67 -0.90 19.39
N LEU A 385 -10.25 -1.31 20.59
CA LEU A 385 -11.03 -1.08 21.80
C LEU A 385 -11.22 0.41 22.08
N MET A 386 -10.18 1.22 21.86
CA MET A 386 -10.26 2.68 21.96
C MET A 386 -11.21 3.27 20.90
N LEU A 387 -11.24 2.71 19.68
CA LEU A 387 -12.19 3.10 18.64
C LEU A 387 -13.63 2.92 19.11
N LEU A 388 -13.99 1.75 19.63
CA LEU A 388 -15.33 1.47 20.14
C LEU A 388 -15.70 2.39 21.30
N ALA A 389 -14.78 2.61 22.23
CA ALA A 389 -14.99 3.51 23.36
C ALA A 389 -15.18 4.97 22.94
N SER A 390 -14.44 5.43 21.91
CA SER A 390 -14.49 6.84 21.46
C SER A 390 -15.72 7.14 20.59
N THR A 391 -16.19 6.18 19.80
CA THR A 391 -17.38 6.34 18.93
C THR A 391 -18.69 6.06 19.68
N GLY A 392 -18.64 5.21 20.71
CA GLY A 392 -19.83 4.68 21.38
C GLY A 392 -20.67 3.77 20.49
N GLN A 393 -20.14 3.35 19.34
CA GLN A 393 -20.82 2.41 18.45
C GLN A 393 -20.90 1.01 19.07
N PRO A 394 -21.97 0.24 18.83
CA PRO A 394 -22.00 -1.18 19.19
C PRO A 394 -21.00 -1.96 18.34
N SER A 395 -20.62 -3.13 18.82
CA SER A 395 -19.99 -4.11 17.94
C SER A 395 -21.07 -4.57 16.96
N PHE A 396 -21.06 -4.07 15.71
CA PHE A 396 -22.00 -4.49 14.67
C PHE A 396 -21.74 -5.96 14.22
N TYR A 397 -20.85 -6.65 14.90
CA TYR A 397 -20.52 -8.04 14.65
C TYR A 397 -21.65 -8.94 15.18
N PRO A 398 -22.17 -9.88 14.37
CA PRO A 398 -23.18 -10.82 14.84
C PRO A 398 -22.63 -11.67 15.99
N GLU A 399 -23.41 -11.84 17.07
CA GLU A 399 -22.99 -12.63 18.23
C GLU A 399 -22.65 -14.08 17.88
N GLU A 400 -21.70 -14.63 18.59
CA GLU A 400 -21.10 -15.97 18.72
C GLU A 400 -21.50 -17.18 17.81
N GLY A 401 -22.53 -17.08 16.97
CA GLY A 401 -22.90 -18.15 16.03
C GLY A 401 -22.00 -18.20 14.78
N SER A 402 -21.30 -17.14 14.41
CA SER A 402 -20.62 -16.96 13.13
C SER A 402 -19.11 -17.23 13.15
N GLN A 403 -18.48 -17.43 14.31
CA GLN A 403 -17.06 -17.81 14.37
C GLN A 403 -16.76 -19.20 13.78
N LYS A 404 -17.81 -20.05 13.61
CA LYS A 404 -17.64 -21.34 12.93
C LYS A 404 -17.59 -21.22 11.41
N ASP A 405 -18.18 -20.18 10.83
CA ASP A 405 -18.26 -20.04 9.38
C ASP A 405 -17.03 -19.34 8.79
N THR A 406 -16.41 -18.39 9.50
CA THR A 406 -15.15 -17.77 9.06
C THR A 406 -13.98 -18.75 9.03
N LYS A 407 -13.92 -19.70 9.98
CA LYS A 407 -12.90 -20.77 9.96
C LYS A 407 -13.17 -21.85 8.90
N LYS A 408 -14.42 -22.00 8.44
CA LYS A 408 -14.75 -22.90 7.32
C LYS A 408 -14.40 -22.24 5.98
N ASP A 409 -14.69 -20.96 5.82
CA ASP A 409 -14.37 -20.22 4.60
C ASP A 409 -12.86 -20.10 4.37
N GLU A 410 -12.06 -19.94 5.43
CA GLU A 410 -10.59 -19.98 5.34
C GLU A 410 -10.08 -21.37 4.95
N LYS A 411 -10.70 -22.46 5.47
CA LYS A 411 -10.32 -23.85 5.12
C LYS A 411 -10.81 -24.29 3.73
N GLU A 412 -11.91 -23.74 3.23
CA GLU A 412 -12.37 -23.98 1.86
C GLU A 412 -11.59 -23.17 0.81
N GLN A 413 -11.10 -21.99 1.17
CA GLN A 413 -10.21 -21.20 0.30
C GLN A 413 -8.83 -21.87 0.15
N ASP A 414 -8.29 -22.46 1.21
CA ASP A 414 -7.04 -23.23 1.13
C ASP A 414 -7.19 -24.51 0.30
N LYS A 415 -8.35 -25.20 0.39
CA LYS A 415 -8.62 -26.40 -0.42
C LYS A 415 -8.88 -26.11 -1.90
N ASN A 416 -9.36 -24.93 -2.25
CA ASN A 416 -9.56 -24.52 -3.65
C ASN A 416 -8.30 -23.94 -4.30
N SER A 417 -7.34 -23.44 -3.52
CA SER A 417 -6.03 -23.05 -4.04
C SER A 417 -5.16 -24.24 -4.41
N ASP A 418 -5.26 -25.35 -3.66
CA ASP A 418 -4.52 -26.58 -3.95
C ASP A 418 -5.10 -27.37 -5.13
N LYS A 419 -6.42 -27.27 -5.38
CA LYS A 419 -7.05 -27.92 -6.54
C LYS A 419 -6.79 -27.22 -7.89
N ASN A 420 -6.40 -25.96 -7.88
CA ASN A 420 -6.04 -25.24 -9.12
C ASN A 420 -4.56 -25.36 -9.47
N SER A 421 -3.70 -25.79 -8.54
CA SER A 421 -2.28 -26.06 -8.84
C SER A 421 -2.06 -27.43 -9.50
N ASP A 422 -2.96 -28.40 -9.28
CA ASP A 422 -2.82 -29.76 -9.85
C ASP A 422 -3.46 -29.95 -11.24
N LYS A 423 -4.16 -28.93 -11.77
CA LYS A 423 -4.78 -29.00 -13.11
C LYS A 423 -3.95 -28.42 -14.25
N SER A 424 -2.77 -27.91 -14.00
CA SER A 424 -1.89 -27.31 -15.02
C SER A 424 -0.73 -28.19 -15.48
N SER A 425 -0.57 -29.41 -14.96
CA SER A 425 0.58 -30.28 -15.26
C SER A 425 0.32 -31.54 -16.11
N ASP A 426 -0.90 -31.80 -16.54
CA ASP A 426 -1.17 -32.96 -17.39
C ASP A 426 -2.08 -32.60 -18.57
N LYS A 427 -1.51 -32.07 -19.65
CA LYS A 427 -2.01 -32.19 -21.03
C LYS A 427 -0.99 -31.64 -22.02
N ASN A 428 0.03 -32.39 -22.34
CA ASN A 428 0.73 -32.30 -23.60
C ASN A 428 1.44 -33.63 -23.89
N SER A 429 0.74 -34.53 -24.52
CA SER A 429 1.32 -35.54 -25.43
C SER A 429 0.22 -36.08 -26.33
N ASP A 430 0.55 -36.07 -27.64
CA ASP A 430 -0.06 -36.78 -28.76
C ASP A 430 -1.37 -36.26 -29.39
N LYS A 431 -1.25 -35.61 -30.55
CA LYS A 431 -1.48 -36.22 -31.87
C LYS A 431 -1.44 -35.20 -32.99
N ASN A 432 -0.45 -35.39 -33.87
CA ASN A 432 -0.49 -34.94 -35.29
C ASN A 432 -1.61 -35.67 -36.03
N LYS A 433 -2.36 -34.92 -36.86
CA LYS A 433 -2.60 -35.17 -38.29
C LYS A 433 -3.65 -34.23 -38.85
N ASP A 434 -3.22 -33.54 -39.89
CA ASP A 434 -3.89 -33.19 -41.13
C ASP A 434 -5.39 -32.79 -41.14
N ASP A 435 -5.76 -31.58 -41.53
CA ASP A 435 -6.06 -31.28 -42.91
C ASP A 435 -6.54 -29.82 -43.08
N SER A 436 -6.25 -29.35 -44.28
CA SER A 436 -6.50 -28.09 -44.92
C SER A 436 -7.99 -27.63 -44.93
N SER A 437 -8.25 -26.35 -44.83
CA SER A 437 -8.89 -25.55 -45.90
C SER A 437 -9.43 -24.21 -45.40
N LEU A 438 -8.98 -23.17 -46.04
CA LEU A 438 -9.56 -21.89 -46.44
C LEU A 438 -11.00 -21.54 -45.98
N LYS A 439 -11.19 -20.38 -45.34
CA LYS A 439 -11.87 -19.23 -45.96
C LYS A 439 -11.84 -18.01 -45.05
N SER A 440 -11.57 -16.89 -45.69
CA SER A 440 -11.77 -15.50 -45.33
C SER A 440 -13.18 -15.21 -44.82
N ASP A 441 -13.33 -14.27 -43.88
CA ASP A 441 -14.11 -13.06 -44.13
C ASP A 441 -13.95 -12.07 -42.95
N ASP A 442 -13.88 -10.83 -43.36
CA ASP A 442 -13.84 -9.60 -42.58
C ASP A 442 -15.00 -9.49 -41.60
N ASP A 443 -14.80 -8.92 -40.42
CA ASP A 443 -15.57 -7.74 -40.08
C ASP A 443 -15.02 -6.98 -38.84
N ASN A 444 -15.15 -5.67 -38.96
CA ASN A 444 -14.78 -4.61 -38.03
C ASN A 444 -15.52 -4.69 -36.69
N GLY A 445 -14.82 -4.33 -35.63
CA GLY A 445 -15.44 -4.08 -34.35
C GLY A 445 -14.50 -3.30 -33.43
N GLU A 446 -14.47 -1.97 -33.61
CA GLU A 446 -13.93 -1.01 -32.69
C GLU A 446 -14.49 -1.24 -31.28
N ASN A 447 -13.65 -1.39 -30.29
CA ASN A 447 -13.98 -1.11 -28.91
C ASN A 447 -12.89 -0.28 -28.24
N ILE A 448 -13.16 1.00 -28.30
CA ILE A 448 -12.54 2.06 -27.52
C ILE A 448 -12.91 1.83 -26.05
N PHE A 449 -11.94 1.53 -25.20
CA PHE A 449 -12.07 1.74 -23.76
C PHE A 449 -11.13 2.84 -23.33
N ASN A 450 -11.74 3.99 -23.13
CA ASN A 450 -11.17 5.16 -22.46
C ASN A 450 -10.91 4.87 -21.00
N PHE A 451 -9.75 5.29 -20.55
CA PHE A 451 -9.31 5.32 -19.17
C PHE A 451 -9.33 6.73 -18.64
N HIS A 452 -9.95 6.85 -17.52
CA HIS A 452 -9.57 7.87 -16.54
C HIS A 452 -9.19 7.21 -15.21
#